data_935e7642696171962f30661e60dbd692
#
_entry.id   935e7642696171962f30661e60dbd692
#
_cell.length_a   1.000
_cell.length_b   1.000
_cell.length_c   1.000
_cell.angle_alpha   90.00
_cell.angle_beta   90.00
_cell.angle_gamma   90.00
#
_symmetry.space_group_name_H-M   'P 1'
#
loop_
_entity.id
_entity.type
_entity.pdbx_description
1 polymer ?
#
loop_
_entity_poly.entity_id
_entity_poly.type
_entity_poly.pdbx_seq_one_letter_code
_entity_poly.pdbx_strand_id
1 'polypeptide(L)'
;MPNEQEKPSGPRRFSRRHFIAAAIAVPVLTTLYTWRVEPHWLEFVYRDLPIANLPPLLAGRRLVQLSDLHIGPQVDDDYLIETFRRVDALQPDIVVHTGDLITYRSGHTFDQARRVLAHFPRGRLGSVATLGNHDYGKNWADAGFASTVEQLLTAAGATVLRNARTTIAGLHLIGLDDLWSGRFSLETAFQSFDFNQPALVLSHNPDTCDLPGWLHYDGWILAGHTHGGQC
;
A
#
# COMPACT_ATOMS: atom_id res chain seq x y z
N MET A 1 -48.46 56.97 -14.77
CA MET A 1 -47.52 55.91 -15.20
C MET A 1 -47.85 54.65 -14.44
N PRO A 2 -48.30 53.55 -15.05
CA PRO A 2 -48.62 52.32 -14.31
C PRO A 2 -47.36 51.54 -14.07
N ASN A 3 -47.23 51.08 -12.84
CA ASN A 3 -46.12 50.29 -12.28
C ASN A 3 -46.23 48.85 -12.83
N GLU A 4 -45.28 48.43 -13.66
CA GLU A 4 -45.16 47.05 -14.11
C GLU A 4 -44.66 46.20 -12.92
N GLN A 5 -45.60 45.44 -12.35
CA GLN A 5 -45.26 44.42 -11.37
C GLN A 5 -44.63 43.23 -12.09
N GLU A 6 -43.33 42.98 -11.84
CA GLU A 6 -42.63 41.77 -12.22
C GLU A 6 -43.35 40.54 -11.63
N LYS A 7 -43.84 39.65 -12.55
CA LYS A 7 -44.39 38.36 -12.15
C LYS A 7 -43.29 37.48 -11.57
N PRO A 8 -43.46 36.89 -10.37
CA PRO A 8 -42.53 35.96 -9.81
C PRO A 8 -42.40 34.74 -10.75
N SER A 9 -41.14 34.43 -11.12
CA SER A 9 -40.83 33.25 -11.92
C SER A 9 -41.17 31.99 -11.10
N GLY A 10 -42.18 31.25 -11.53
CA GLY A 10 -42.60 29.99 -10.88
C GLY A 10 -41.44 28.94 -10.91
N PRO A 11 -41.47 27.95 -10.02
CA PRO A 11 -40.42 26.93 -9.93
C PRO A 11 -40.27 26.22 -11.28
N ARG A 12 -39.02 26.18 -11.78
CA ARG A 12 -38.67 25.48 -13.03
C ARG A 12 -39.04 24.00 -12.89
N ARG A 13 -40.07 23.54 -13.56
CA ARG A 13 -40.45 22.12 -13.59
C ARG A 13 -39.45 21.35 -14.43
N PHE A 14 -38.73 20.39 -13.82
CA PHE A 14 -37.91 19.44 -14.56
C PHE A 14 -38.77 18.67 -15.56
N SER A 15 -38.40 18.69 -16.82
CA SER A 15 -39.13 17.93 -17.84
C SER A 15 -38.78 16.43 -17.73
N ARG A 16 -39.72 15.54 -18.14
CA ARG A 16 -39.46 14.09 -18.20
C ARG A 16 -38.17 13.75 -18.98
N ARG A 17 -37.89 14.51 -20.05
CA ARG A 17 -36.67 14.32 -20.86
C ARG A 17 -35.42 14.59 -20.07
N HIS A 18 -35.37 15.66 -19.26
CA HIS A 18 -34.23 15.96 -18.39
C HIS A 18 -34.05 14.91 -17.31
N PHE A 19 -35.15 14.38 -16.73
CA PHE A 19 -35.09 13.31 -15.75
C PHE A 19 -34.52 12.02 -16.35
N ILE A 20 -35.01 11.60 -17.54
CA ILE A 20 -34.50 10.40 -18.24
C ILE A 20 -33.03 10.60 -18.64
N ALA A 21 -32.66 11.76 -19.15
CA ALA A 21 -31.27 12.06 -19.50
C ALA A 21 -30.36 12.00 -18.29
N ALA A 22 -30.78 12.57 -17.16
CA ALA A 22 -29.99 12.48 -15.88
C ALA A 22 -29.93 11.05 -15.36
N ALA A 23 -31.01 10.28 -15.42
CA ALA A 23 -31.07 8.88 -14.98
C ALA A 23 -30.14 7.97 -15.79
N ILE A 24 -29.82 8.31 -17.03
CA ILE A 24 -28.84 7.60 -17.86
C ILE A 24 -27.43 8.18 -17.65
N ALA A 25 -27.28 9.50 -17.65
CA ALA A 25 -25.98 10.16 -17.62
C ALA A 25 -25.25 9.92 -16.30
N VAL A 26 -25.95 9.96 -15.16
CA VAL A 26 -25.32 9.77 -13.84
C VAL A 26 -24.65 8.40 -13.72
N PRO A 27 -25.32 7.26 -13.96
CA PRO A 27 -24.66 5.95 -13.91
C PRO A 27 -23.49 5.83 -14.89
N VAL A 28 -23.65 6.32 -16.12
CA VAL A 28 -22.57 6.27 -17.12
C VAL A 28 -21.36 7.09 -16.69
N LEU A 29 -21.54 8.32 -16.22
CA LEU A 29 -20.46 9.17 -15.76
C LEU A 29 -19.80 8.60 -14.50
N THR A 30 -20.60 8.05 -13.56
CA THR A 30 -20.05 7.38 -12.37
C THR A 30 -19.20 6.17 -12.77
N THR A 31 -19.69 5.32 -13.67
CA THR A 31 -18.93 4.16 -14.15
C THR A 31 -17.65 4.59 -14.86
N LEU A 32 -17.68 5.61 -15.70
CA LEU A 32 -16.49 6.14 -16.36
C LEU A 32 -15.48 6.72 -15.35
N TYR A 33 -15.98 7.43 -14.35
CA TYR A 33 -15.15 8.00 -13.28
C TYR A 33 -14.46 6.88 -12.47
N THR A 34 -15.22 5.91 -11.96
CA THR A 34 -14.69 4.80 -11.15
C THR A 34 -13.77 3.89 -11.94
N TRP A 35 -13.95 3.79 -13.26
CA TRP A 35 -13.08 2.96 -14.11
C TRP A 35 -11.80 3.68 -14.56
N ARG A 36 -11.87 4.99 -14.87
CA ARG A 36 -10.76 5.69 -15.55
C ARG A 36 -10.07 6.76 -14.71
N VAL A 37 -10.75 7.32 -13.73
CA VAL A 37 -10.20 8.43 -12.94
C VAL A 37 -9.76 7.95 -11.57
N GLU A 38 -10.66 7.33 -10.83
CA GLU A 38 -10.41 6.94 -9.44
C GLU A 38 -9.20 5.99 -9.26
N PRO A 39 -9.01 4.94 -10.09
CA PRO A 39 -7.86 4.03 -9.94
C PRO A 39 -6.49 4.69 -10.19
N HIS A 40 -6.49 5.88 -10.84
CA HIS A 40 -5.27 6.64 -11.11
C HIS A 40 -5.12 7.89 -10.23
N TRP A 41 -6.02 8.05 -9.26
CA TRP A 41 -5.98 9.18 -8.34
C TRP A 41 -5.02 8.87 -7.17
N LEU A 42 -3.75 9.21 -7.34
CA LEU A 42 -2.75 9.02 -6.29
C LEU A 42 -2.92 10.08 -5.19
N GLU A 43 -3.20 9.63 -3.98
CA GLU A 43 -3.29 10.45 -2.78
C GLU A 43 -2.12 10.14 -1.83
N PHE A 44 -1.52 11.19 -1.26
CA PHE A 44 -0.54 11.07 -0.19
C PHE A 44 -1.22 11.38 1.15
N VAL A 45 -1.36 10.35 1.98
CA VAL A 45 -1.90 10.49 3.33
C VAL A 45 -0.75 10.66 4.32
N TYR A 46 -0.81 11.72 5.11
CA TYR A 46 0.20 12.02 6.13
C TYR A 46 -0.33 11.68 7.52
N ARG A 47 0.49 10.96 8.28
CA ARG A 47 0.20 10.57 9.66
C ARG A 47 1.43 10.73 10.52
N ASP A 48 1.27 11.25 11.73
CA ASP A 48 2.31 11.16 12.75
C ASP A 48 2.39 9.72 13.25
N LEU A 49 3.63 9.22 13.41
CA LEU A 49 3.92 7.87 13.86
C LEU A 49 4.73 7.94 15.16
N PRO A 50 4.09 8.19 16.31
CA PRO A 50 4.78 8.22 17.59
C PRO A 50 5.25 6.82 17.96
N ILE A 51 6.56 6.65 18.12
CA ILE A 51 7.21 5.39 18.49
C ILE A 51 7.91 5.60 19.83
N ALA A 52 7.59 4.75 20.80
CA ALA A 52 8.24 4.79 22.11
C ALA A 52 9.75 4.55 21.97
N ASN A 53 10.56 5.29 22.74
CA ASN A 53 12.03 5.19 22.73
C ASN A 53 12.67 5.40 21.34
N LEU A 54 11.99 6.13 20.40
CA LEU A 54 12.52 6.41 19.08
C LEU A 54 13.88 7.11 19.18
N PRO A 55 14.93 6.62 18.49
CA PRO A 55 16.22 7.29 18.46
C PRO A 55 16.11 8.74 18.00
N PRO A 56 16.76 9.72 18.66
CA PRO A 56 16.68 11.14 18.30
C PRO A 56 17.01 11.43 16.83
N LEU A 57 17.88 10.64 16.22
CA LEU A 57 18.24 10.75 14.81
C LEU A 57 17.04 10.53 13.88
N LEU A 58 16.03 9.78 14.31
CA LEU A 58 14.84 9.48 13.54
C LEU A 58 13.66 10.43 13.83
N ALA A 59 13.76 11.29 14.84
CA ALA A 59 12.73 12.28 15.12
C ALA A 59 12.54 13.24 13.93
N GLY A 60 11.29 13.41 13.48
CA GLY A 60 10.94 14.23 12.32
C GLY A 60 11.38 13.66 10.96
N ARG A 61 11.88 12.42 10.92
CA ARG A 61 12.21 11.73 9.67
C ARG A 61 10.94 11.23 8.98
N ARG A 62 11.05 11.05 7.67
CA ARG A 62 9.94 10.63 6.82
C ARG A 62 10.06 9.15 6.49
N LEU A 63 9.05 8.38 6.91
CA LEU A 63 8.82 7.04 6.44
C LEU A 63 7.72 7.07 5.39
N VAL A 64 7.91 6.40 4.25
CA VAL A 64 6.87 6.22 3.23
C VAL A 64 6.52 4.75 3.17
N GLN A 65 5.23 4.45 3.31
CA GLN A 65 4.68 3.11 3.08
C GLN A 65 4.11 3.03 1.67
N LEU A 66 4.49 1.97 0.97
CA LEU A 66 3.89 1.46 -0.25
C LEU A 66 3.29 0.08 0.04
N SER A 67 2.17 -0.25 -0.59
CA SER A 67 1.53 -1.56 -0.46
C SER A 67 0.74 -1.90 -1.70
N ASP A 68 0.47 -3.18 -1.92
CA ASP A 68 -0.52 -3.66 -2.90
C ASP A 68 -0.29 -3.10 -4.31
N LEU A 69 0.95 -3.14 -4.78
CA LEU A 69 1.33 -2.61 -6.10
C LEU A 69 0.75 -3.44 -7.24
N HIS A 70 0.55 -4.74 -7.01
CA HIS A 70 -0.05 -5.68 -7.96
C HIS A 70 0.49 -5.53 -9.37
N ILE A 71 1.82 -5.36 -9.52
CA ILE A 71 2.47 -5.30 -10.83
C ILE A 71 1.99 -6.49 -11.66
N GLY A 72 1.37 -6.20 -12.80
CA GLY A 72 0.74 -7.22 -13.64
C GLY A 72 -0.19 -6.58 -14.67
N PRO A 73 -0.99 -7.37 -15.37
CA PRO A 73 -1.74 -6.87 -16.53
C PRO A 73 -2.88 -5.90 -16.20
N GLN A 74 -3.21 -5.72 -14.91
CA GLN A 74 -4.33 -4.87 -14.48
C GLN A 74 -3.89 -3.46 -14.08
N VAL A 75 -2.64 -3.30 -13.66
CA VAL A 75 -2.08 -2.02 -13.23
C VAL A 75 -1.08 -1.54 -14.27
N ASP A 76 -1.23 -0.29 -14.67
CA ASP A 76 -0.38 0.34 -15.70
C ASP A 76 1.03 0.59 -15.16
N ASP A 77 2.05 0.20 -15.93
CA ASP A 77 3.46 0.37 -15.56
C ASP A 77 3.82 1.85 -15.39
N ASP A 78 3.35 2.72 -16.30
CA ASP A 78 3.67 4.14 -16.28
C ASP A 78 3.05 4.83 -15.05
N TYR A 79 1.87 4.38 -14.63
CA TYR A 79 1.25 4.85 -13.39
C TYR A 79 2.10 4.49 -12.16
N LEU A 80 2.60 3.26 -12.08
CA LEU A 80 3.47 2.83 -10.97
C LEU A 80 4.81 3.57 -10.98
N ILE A 81 5.43 3.72 -12.16
CA ILE A 81 6.70 4.44 -12.31
C ILE A 81 6.54 5.91 -11.92
N GLU A 82 5.45 6.55 -12.34
CA GLU A 82 5.17 7.93 -11.96
C GLU A 82 4.89 8.06 -10.45
N THR A 83 4.19 7.08 -9.86
CA THR A 83 4.00 6.99 -8.41
C THR A 83 5.34 6.94 -7.68
N PHE A 84 6.27 6.10 -8.14
CA PHE A 84 7.61 5.99 -7.55
C PHE A 84 8.40 7.29 -7.67
N ARG A 85 8.35 7.98 -8.81
CA ARG A 85 8.97 9.32 -8.97
C ARG A 85 8.42 10.34 -7.99
N ARG A 86 7.11 10.32 -7.76
CA ARG A 86 6.46 11.23 -6.80
C ARG A 86 6.85 10.88 -5.37
N VAL A 87 7.03 9.60 -5.03
CA VAL A 87 7.57 9.16 -3.73
C VAL A 87 9.01 9.63 -3.57
N ASP A 88 9.87 9.46 -4.57
CA ASP A 88 11.26 9.94 -4.53
C ASP A 88 11.35 11.46 -4.34
N ALA A 89 10.42 12.22 -4.95
CA ALA A 89 10.35 13.67 -4.76
C ALA A 89 10.07 14.08 -3.31
N LEU A 90 9.47 13.19 -2.49
CA LEU A 90 9.32 13.39 -1.05
C LEU A 90 10.63 13.22 -0.28
N GLN A 91 11.67 12.68 -0.90
CA GLN A 91 12.97 12.38 -0.27
C GLN A 91 12.81 11.56 1.04
N PRO A 92 12.20 10.36 0.98
CA PRO A 92 11.97 9.55 2.16
C PRO A 92 13.27 9.16 2.84
N ASP A 93 13.25 9.11 4.18
CA ASP A 93 14.37 8.56 4.95
C ASP A 93 14.30 7.03 4.99
N ILE A 94 13.09 6.50 5.12
CA ILE A 94 12.81 5.06 5.11
C ILE A 94 11.66 4.81 4.14
N VAL A 95 11.79 3.77 3.32
CA VAL A 95 10.69 3.25 2.49
C VAL A 95 10.34 1.86 2.98
N VAL A 96 9.07 1.60 3.19
CA VAL A 96 8.59 0.26 3.50
C VAL A 96 7.55 -0.19 2.48
N HIS A 97 7.59 -1.49 2.15
CA HIS A 97 6.60 -2.14 1.29
C HIS A 97 5.93 -3.27 2.07
N THR A 98 4.61 -3.22 2.18
CA THR A 98 3.85 -4.13 3.04
C THR A 98 3.14 -5.26 2.28
N GLY A 99 3.74 -5.74 1.17
CA GLY A 99 3.29 -6.94 0.46
C GLY A 99 2.43 -6.67 -0.76
N ASP A 100 2.10 -7.77 -1.46
CA ASP A 100 1.38 -7.80 -2.72
C ASP A 100 2.06 -6.97 -3.81
N LEU A 101 3.35 -7.29 -4.03
CA LEU A 101 4.16 -6.66 -5.07
C LEU A 101 3.60 -6.97 -6.46
N ILE A 102 3.22 -8.23 -6.72
CA ILE A 102 2.82 -8.67 -8.05
C ILE A 102 1.52 -9.47 -8.04
N THR A 103 0.76 -9.34 -9.14
CA THR A 103 -0.33 -10.28 -9.47
C THR A 103 0.10 -11.16 -10.62
N TYR A 104 0.46 -12.41 -10.31
CA TYR A 104 0.96 -13.32 -11.32
C TYR A 104 -0.10 -13.77 -12.33
N ARG A 105 0.20 -13.64 -13.61
CA ARG A 105 -0.63 -14.16 -14.72
C ARG A 105 0.18 -15.05 -15.67
N SER A 106 1.45 -14.71 -15.91
CA SER A 106 2.34 -15.43 -16.82
C SER A 106 3.80 -15.11 -16.51
N GLY A 107 4.74 -15.79 -17.16
CA GLY A 107 6.17 -15.50 -17.04
C GLY A 107 6.56 -14.06 -17.37
N HIS A 108 5.81 -13.38 -18.23
CA HIS A 108 6.03 -11.96 -18.57
C HIS A 108 5.81 -11.02 -17.37
N THR A 109 5.06 -11.44 -16.33
CA THR A 109 4.85 -10.63 -15.11
C THR A 109 6.17 -10.33 -14.39
N PHE A 110 7.12 -11.26 -14.38
CA PHE A 110 8.43 -11.01 -13.76
C PHE A 110 9.27 -10.02 -14.57
N ASP A 111 9.19 -10.03 -15.89
CA ASP A 111 9.89 -9.05 -16.74
C ASP A 111 9.28 -7.65 -16.56
N GLN A 112 7.95 -7.59 -16.45
CA GLN A 112 7.24 -6.37 -16.11
C GLN A 112 7.68 -5.85 -14.73
N ALA A 113 7.72 -6.71 -13.72
CA ALA A 113 8.18 -6.35 -12.38
C ALA A 113 9.62 -5.81 -12.38
N ARG A 114 10.53 -6.43 -13.12
CA ARG A 114 11.91 -5.91 -13.25
C ARG A 114 11.95 -4.49 -13.83
N ARG A 115 11.14 -4.21 -14.85
CA ARG A 115 11.08 -2.87 -15.46
C ARG A 115 10.54 -1.83 -14.49
N VAL A 116 9.43 -2.12 -13.81
CA VAL A 116 8.81 -1.21 -12.87
C VAL A 116 9.73 -0.98 -11.67
N LEU A 117 10.27 -2.05 -11.08
CA LEU A 117 11.14 -2.00 -9.91
C LEU A 117 12.51 -1.34 -10.16
N ALA A 118 12.93 -1.18 -11.41
CA ALA A 118 14.09 -0.35 -11.72
C ALA A 118 13.93 1.11 -11.25
N HIS A 119 12.69 1.53 -11.02
CA HIS A 119 12.32 2.85 -10.51
C HIS A 119 11.86 2.83 -9.04
N PHE A 120 12.00 1.69 -8.34
CA PHE A 120 11.54 1.56 -6.95
C PHE A 120 12.21 2.60 -6.04
N PRO A 121 11.43 3.38 -5.28
CA PRO A 121 11.98 4.45 -4.45
C PRO A 121 12.83 3.90 -3.31
N ARG A 122 13.93 4.59 -3.02
CA ARG A 122 14.86 4.18 -1.98
C ARG A 122 14.87 5.17 -0.83
N GLY A 123 14.68 4.67 0.37
CA GLY A 123 14.89 5.49 1.58
C GLY A 123 16.37 5.82 1.76
N ARG A 124 16.66 7.06 2.14
CA ARG A 124 18.06 7.53 2.38
C ARG A 124 18.78 6.71 3.46
N LEU A 125 18.03 6.15 4.42
CA LEU A 125 18.54 5.28 5.49
C LEU A 125 18.32 3.82 5.17
N GLY A 126 17.37 3.47 4.33
CA GLY A 126 17.10 2.11 3.88
C GLY A 126 15.67 1.89 3.40
N SER A 127 15.51 0.76 2.71
CA SER A 127 14.20 0.29 2.26
C SER A 127 13.98 -1.14 2.74
N VAL A 128 12.77 -1.44 3.22
CA VAL A 128 12.40 -2.73 3.78
C VAL A 128 11.08 -3.20 3.18
N ALA A 129 10.93 -4.49 2.97
CA ALA A 129 9.71 -5.06 2.44
C ALA A 129 9.30 -6.32 3.22
N THR A 130 8.01 -6.60 3.26
CA THR A 130 7.46 -7.92 3.55
C THR A 130 6.66 -8.41 2.35
N LEU A 131 6.28 -9.67 2.33
CA LEU A 131 5.50 -10.27 1.25
C LEU A 131 4.02 -10.34 1.61
N GLY A 132 3.14 -10.26 0.60
CA GLY A 132 1.72 -10.52 0.71
C GLY A 132 1.33 -11.86 0.09
N ASN A 133 0.05 -12.19 0.17
CA ASN A 133 -0.44 -13.49 -0.31
C ASN A 133 -0.25 -13.67 -1.83
N HIS A 134 -0.42 -12.63 -2.64
CA HIS A 134 -0.19 -12.70 -4.08
C HIS A 134 1.28 -12.96 -4.44
N ASP A 135 2.21 -12.60 -3.57
CA ASP A 135 3.65 -12.84 -3.73
C ASP A 135 4.02 -14.32 -3.55
N TYR A 136 3.07 -15.16 -3.19
CA TYR A 136 3.17 -16.62 -3.13
C TYR A 136 2.49 -17.32 -4.33
N GLY A 137 2.16 -16.60 -5.38
CA GLY A 137 1.61 -17.14 -6.62
C GLY A 137 0.13 -17.55 -6.50
N LYS A 138 -0.33 -18.36 -7.45
CA LYS A 138 -1.76 -18.62 -7.68
C LYS A 138 -2.54 -19.17 -6.47
N ASN A 139 -1.89 -19.97 -5.63
CA ASN A 139 -2.54 -20.61 -4.49
C ASN A 139 -2.00 -20.09 -3.15
N TRP A 140 -1.29 -18.98 -3.17
CA TRP A 140 -0.70 -18.28 -2.02
C TRP A 140 0.24 -19.12 -1.16
N ALA A 141 0.80 -20.21 -1.72
CA ALA A 141 1.61 -21.17 -0.98
C ALA A 141 2.94 -21.55 -1.66
N ASP A 142 3.23 -21.02 -2.86
CA ASP A 142 4.43 -21.37 -3.62
C ASP A 142 5.65 -20.62 -3.08
N ALA A 143 6.50 -21.36 -2.33
CA ALA A 143 7.72 -20.81 -1.76
C ALA A 143 8.77 -20.44 -2.82
N GLY A 144 8.82 -21.15 -3.94
CA GLY A 144 9.74 -20.86 -5.04
C GLY A 144 9.38 -19.55 -5.73
N PHE A 145 8.06 -19.33 -5.91
CA PHE A 145 7.54 -18.07 -6.41
C PHE A 145 7.88 -16.91 -5.47
N ALA A 146 7.61 -17.06 -4.18
CA ALA A 146 7.94 -16.05 -3.17
C ALA A 146 9.44 -15.73 -3.13
N SER A 147 10.31 -16.73 -3.28
CA SER A 147 11.76 -16.50 -3.37
C SER A 147 12.14 -15.68 -4.61
N THR A 148 11.43 -15.84 -5.73
CA THR A 148 11.65 -15.01 -6.93
C THR A 148 11.24 -13.56 -6.68
N VAL A 149 10.09 -13.34 -6.00
CA VAL A 149 9.63 -12.00 -5.63
C VAL A 149 10.61 -11.34 -4.65
N GLU A 150 11.09 -12.07 -3.66
CA GLU A 150 12.13 -11.61 -2.73
C GLU A 150 13.40 -11.16 -3.46
N GLN A 151 13.87 -11.94 -4.45
CA GLN A 151 15.02 -11.57 -5.28
C GLN A 151 14.79 -10.28 -6.06
N LEU A 152 13.58 -10.07 -6.60
CA LEU A 152 13.22 -8.83 -7.32
C LEU A 152 13.28 -7.61 -6.40
N LEU A 153 12.70 -7.69 -5.20
CA LEU A 153 12.73 -6.62 -4.21
C LEU A 153 14.16 -6.34 -3.73
N THR A 154 14.94 -7.40 -3.50
CA THR A 154 16.35 -7.28 -3.09
C THR A 154 17.18 -6.60 -4.18
N ALA A 155 16.99 -6.96 -5.44
CA ALA A 155 17.64 -6.31 -6.56
C ALA A 155 17.23 -4.83 -6.72
N ALA A 156 15.99 -4.48 -6.34
CA ALA A 156 15.51 -3.10 -6.27
C ALA A 156 16.09 -2.30 -5.08
N GLY A 157 16.78 -2.97 -4.15
CA GLY A 157 17.47 -2.36 -3.00
C GLY A 157 16.68 -2.40 -1.70
N ALA A 158 15.65 -3.23 -1.59
CA ALA A 158 14.92 -3.44 -0.35
C ALA A 158 15.47 -4.66 0.43
N THR A 159 15.52 -4.56 1.75
CA THR A 159 15.72 -5.71 2.63
C THR A 159 14.38 -6.40 2.83
N VAL A 160 14.25 -7.65 2.38
CA VAL A 160 13.00 -8.40 2.53
C VAL A 160 13.01 -9.15 3.87
N LEU A 161 11.94 -8.99 4.63
CA LEU A 161 11.76 -9.62 5.94
C LEU A 161 10.59 -10.61 5.87
N ARG A 162 10.86 -11.84 6.32
CA ARG A 162 9.87 -12.93 6.42
C ARG A 162 9.99 -13.56 7.78
N ASN A 163 9.14 -13.16 8.73
CA ASN A 163 9.29 -13.44 10.16
C ASN A 163 10.69 -13.10 10.67
N ALA A 164 11.23 -12.00 10.21
CA ALA A 164 12.59 -11.56 10.47
C ALA A 164 12.62 -10.08 10.81
N ARG A 165 13.75 -9.59 11.28
CA ARG A 165 13.92 -8.18 11.60
C ARG A 165 15.25 -7.63 11.11
N THR A 166 15.28 -6.33 10.89
CA THR A 166 16.47 -5.53 10.64
C THR A 166 16.43 -4.27 11.49
N THR A 167 17.52 -3.52 11.52
CA THR A 167 17.60 -2.27 12.29
C THR A 167 18.07 -1.14 11.38
N ILE A 168 17.34 -0.05 11.35
CA ILE A 168 17.71 1.19 10.66
C ILE A 168 17.86 2.30 11.68
N ALA A 169 19.07 2.82 11.83
CA ALA A 169 19.39 3.91 12.75
C ALA A 169 18.85 3.71 14.19
N GLY A 170 18.81 2.47 14.66
CA GLY A 170 18.34 2.08 15.99
C GLY A 170 16.84 1.77 16.08
N LEU A 171 16.05 1.95 15.03
CA LEU A 171 14.67 1.48 14.93
C LEU A 171 14.64 0.05 14.38
N HIS A 172 14.02 -0.86 15.11
CA HIS A 172 13.80 -2.22 14.64
C HIS A 172 12.59 -2.27 13.69
N LEU A 173 12.80 -2.78 12.48
CA LEU A 173 11.75 -3.10 11.53
C LEU A 173 11.56 -4.61 11.53
N ILE A 174 10.38 -5.07 11.90
CA ILE A 174 10.03 -6.48 12.06
C ILE A 174 9.03 -6.82 10.96
N GLY A 175 9.42 -7.63 9.98
CA GLY A 175 8.53 -8.05 8.89
C GLY A 175 7.96 -9.44 9.16
N LEU A 176 6.65 -9.54 9.14
CA LEU A 176 5.95 -10.82 9.23
C LEU A 176 5.80 -11.43 7.85
N ASP A 177 5.83 -12.75 7.78
CA ASP A 177 5.45 -13.45 6.57
C ASP A 177 3.91 -13.43 6.42
N ASP A 178 3.39 -13.67 5.23
CA ASP A 178 1.96 -13.54 4.97
C ASP A 178 1.15 -14.62 5.71
N LEU A 179 0.00 -14.19 6.26
CA LEU A 179 -0.90 -15.03 7.03
C LEU A 179 -1.47 -16.20 6.19
N TRP A 180 -1.91 -15.91 4.95
CA TRP A 180 -2.54 -16.89 4.09
C TRP A 180 -1.55 -17.81 3.41
N SER A 181 -0.27 -17.45 3.39
CA SER A 181 0.79 -18.34 2.92
C SER A 181 1.02 -19.56 3.82
N GLY A 182 0.47 -19.54 5.04
CA GLY A 182 0.70 -20.55 6.06
C GLY A 182 2.10 -20.50 6.69
N ARG A 183 2.83 -19.38 6.49
CA ARG A 183 4.22 -19.21 6.96
C ARG A 183 4.35 -18.15 8.05
N PHE A 184 3.28 -17.45 8.36
CA PHE A 184 3.24 -16.46 9.43
C PHE A 184 3.68 -17.07 10.78
N SER A 185 4.57 -16.37 11.48
CA SER A 185 5.03 -16.77 12.81
C SER A 185 5.49 -15.57 13.63
N LEU A 186 4.68 -15.17 14.60
CA LEU A 186 5.06 -14.15 15.59
C LEU A 186 6.23 -14.63 16.45
N GLU A 187 6.23 -15.91 16.86
CA GLU A 187 7.29 -16.50 17.67
C GLU A 187 8.65 -16.34 17.00
N THR A 188 8.76 -16.64 15.71
CA THR A 188 10.00 -16.50 14.95
C THR A 188 10.39 -15.04 14.80
N ALA A 189 9.44 -14.16 14.47
CA ALA A 189 9.70 -12.74 14.24
C ALA A 189 10.20 -12.03 15.52
N PHE A 190 9.64 -12.38 16.67
CA PHE A 190 9.99 -11.81 17.97
C PHE A 190 10.98 -12.64 18.79
N GLN A 191 11.55 -13.69 18.21
CA GLN A 191 12.52 -14.52 18.93
C GLN A 191 13.64 -13.66 19.53
N SER A 192 13.80 -13.70 20.87
CA SER A 192 14.80 -12.91 21.61
C SER A 192 14.71 -11.39 21.38
N PHE A 193 13.54 -10.86 21.03
CA PHE A 193 13.35 -9.42 20.90
C PHE A 193 13.13 -8.79 22.27
N ASP A 194 13.82 -7.68 22.54
CA ASP A 194 13.60 -6.85 23.73
C ASP A 194 12.53 -5.80 23.43
N PHE A 195 11.33 -5.97 24.00
CA PHE A 195 10.17 -5.08 23.78
C PHE A 195 10.34 -3.67 24.33
N ASN A 196 11.44 -3.37 25.05
CA ASN A 196 11.80 -2.00 25.41
C ASN A 196 12.48 -1.24 24.25
N GLN A 197 12.87 -1.94 23.20
CA GLN A 197 13.49 -1.32 22.01
C GLN A 197 12.42 -0.71 21.11
N PRO A 198 12.73 0.42 20.42
CA PRO A 198 11.84 1.01 19.44
C PRO A 198 11.64 0.07 18.25
N ALA A 199 10.39 -0.23 17.94
CA ALA A 199 10.06 -1.15 16.86
C ALA A 199 8.85 -0.70 16.05
N LEU A 200 8.82 -1.13 14.80
CA LEU A 200 7.72 -1.01 13.87
C LEU A 200 7.53 -2.34 13.16
N VAL A 201 6.30 -2.86 13.19
CA VAL A 201 5.96 -4.13 12.53
C VAL A 201 5.38 -3.86 11.14
N LEU A 202 5.78 -4.67 10.18
CA LEU A 202 5.22 -4.75 8.83
C LEU A 202 4.48 -6.08 8.71
N SER A 203 3.19 -6.02 8.43
CA SER A 203 2.35 -7.20 8.17
C SER A 203 1.51 -6.92 6.92
N HIS A 204 1.45 -7.86 5.98
CA HIS A 204 0.58 -7.62 4.84
C HIS A 204 -0.89 -7.66 5.26
N ASN A 205 -1.32 -8.73 5.89
CA ASN A 205 -2.71 -8.93 6.27
C ASN A 205 -3.01 -8.31 7.65
N PRO A 206 -3.96 -7.35 7.76
CA PRO A 206 -4.32 -6.72 9.03
C PRO A 206 -4.99 -7.68 10.03
N ASP A 207 -5.61 -8.79 9.58
CA ASP A 207 -6.24 -9.78 10.46
C ASP A 207 -5.22 -10.44 11.40
N THR A 208 -3.92 -10.30 11.13
CA THR A 208 -2.87 -10.74 12.05
C THR A 208 -2.97 -10.05 13.41
N CYS A 209 -3.53 -8.85 13.49
CA CYS A 209 -3.69 -8.10 14.73
C CYS A 209 -4.64 -8.80 15.73
N ASP A 210 -5.59 -9.58 15.23
CA ASP A 210 -6.57 -10.29 16.04
C ASP A 210 -6.07 -11.66 16.54
N LEU A 211 -4.88 -12.08 16.08
CA LEU A 211 -4.31 -13.37 16.47
C LEU A 211 -3.66 -13.30 17.86
N PRO A 212 -3.70 -14.39 18.63
CA PRO A 212 -2.94 -14.48 19.87
C PRO A 212 -1.43 -14.53 19.60
N GLY A 213 -0.64 -14.11 20.56
CA GLY A 213 0.83 -14.29 20.51
C GLY A 213 1.61 -13.01 20.25
N TRP A 214 0.98 -11.84 20.24
CA TRP A 214 1.68 -10.54 20.12
C TRP A 214 2.58 -10.23 21.34
N LEU A 215 2.53 -11.07 22.38
CA LEU A 215 3.34 -10.94 23.59
C LEU A 215 3.10 -9.58 24.29
N HIS A 216 4.11 -8.74 24.30
CA HIS A 216 4.08 -7.41 24.91
C HIS A 216 4.21 -6.29 23.84
N TYR A 217 4.04 -6.60 22.57
CA TYR A 217 4.12 -5.60 21.53
C TYR A 217 2.82 -4.80 21.47
N ASP A 218 2.93 -3.50 21.73
CA ASP A 218 1.85 -2.50 21.70
C ASP A 218 2.14 -1.35 20.73
N GLY A 219 3.15 -1.53 19.86
CA GLY A 219 3.56 -0.53 18.89
C GLY A 219 2.75 -0.53 17.59
N TRP A 220 3.22 0.22 16.62
CA TRP A 220 2.58 0.35 15.32
C TRP A 220 2.78 -0.88 14.44
N ILE A 221 1.70 -1.28 13.76
CA ILE A 221 1.71 -2.29 12.70
C ILE A 221 1.27 -1.59 11.42
N LEU A 222 2.12 -1.61 10.40
CA LEU A 222 1.78 -1.13 9.06
C LEU A 222 1.29 -2.32 8.23
N ALA A 223 0.07 -2.20 7.71
CA ALA A 223 -0.55 -3.27 6.93
C ALA A 223 -0.96 -2.80 5.52
N GLY A 224 -1.22 -3.75 4.64
CA GLY A 224 -1.77 -3.62 3.30
C GLY A 224 -3.07 -4.42 3.15
N HIS A 225 -3.18 -5.19 2.05
CA HIS A 225 -4.20 -6.20 1.78
C HIS A 225 -5.62 -5.65 1.50
N THR A 226 -6.09 -4.69 2.25
CA THR A 226 -7.47 -4.17 2.16
C THR A 226 -7.65 -3.05 1.15
N HIS A 227 -6.58 -2.63 0.47
CA HIS A 227 -6.56 -1.52 -0.50
C HIS A 227 -7.28 -0.26 0.02
N GLY A 228 -7.11 0.04 1.32
CA GLY A 228 -7.81 1.16 1.96
C GLY A 228 -9.33 1.00 2.04
N GLY A 229 -9.85 -0.24 1.94
CA GLY A 229 -11.28 -0.55 1.97
C GLY A 229 -11.95 -0.49 0.59
N GLN A 230 -11.17 -0.55 -0.49
CA GLN A 230 -11.69 -0.61 -1.87
C GLN A 230 -12.02 -2.04 -2.35
N CYS A 231 -11.72 -3.07 -1.58
CA CYS A 231 -12.01 -4.48 -1.87
C CYS A 231 -13.32 -4.91 -1.21
#